data_add3d02c5ef0c314efe7bef57b2e5c22
#
_entry.id   add3d02c5ef0c314efe7bef57b2e5c22
#
_cell.length_a   1.000
_cell.length_b   1.000
_cell.length_c   1.000
_cell.angle_alpha   90.00
_cell.angle_beta   90.00
_cell.angle_gamma   90.00
#
_symmetry.space_group_name_H-M   'P 1'
#
loop_
_entity.id
_entity.type
_entity.pdbx_description
1 polymer ?
#
loop_
_entity_poly.entity_id
_entity_poly.type
_entity_poly.pdbx_seq_one_letter_code
_entity_poly.pdbx_strand_id
1 'polypeptide(L)'
;MTIHSTLKSSIAAVLVLGAASFGIATQAAKADALADITKAGAINVGVFADFPPFSSASADMSLKGYDMDVAQYIADTLKVKLNPVAVTGQNRIPYLNDHRVDILMSVGYSKEREQVIDFAAAYAPYYIAVIGPAAMSVKGKEDLADKSIAVNRGTLEDTSLTEAAPASADIKRFDNYNAVIQAFISGQTQLMVVGNDVGAQVLAKQDALKPEQKFQLLTSPSHIGLNKNEDALKKAVNDAVAKMLADGKLDESSKAWLKTPLNPDNLKD
;
A
#
# COMPACT_ATOMS: atom_id res chain seq x y z
N MET A 1 13.65 94.41 -38.05
CA MET A 1 12.36 94.46 -38.74
C MET A 1 11.61 93.20 -38.37
N THR A 2 10.61 93.45 -37.60
CA THR A 2 9.77 92.46 -36.81
C THR A 2 8.83 91.69 -37.73
N ILE A 3 8.62 90.42 -37.46
CA ILE A 3 7.31 89.80 -37.71
C ILE A 3 7.16 88.62 -36.73
N HIS A 4 6.14 88.77 -35.88
CA HIS A 4 5.65 87.74 -34.99
C HIS A 4 4.76 86.78 -35.76
N SER A 5 4.89 85.49 -35.45
CA SER A 5 3.87 84.48 -35.79
C SER A 5 3.62 83.54 -34.64
N THR A 6 2.42 83.69 -34.13
CA THR A 6 1.84 82.91 -33.07
C THR A 6 1.46 81.51 -33.54
N LEU A 7 1.97 80.44 -32.86
CA LEU A 7 1.56 79.10 -33.14
C LEU A 7 0.64 78.60 -31.99
N LYS A 8 -0.58 78.29 -32.38
CA LYS A 8 -1.62 77.72 -31.45
C LYS A 8 -1.33 76.29 -31.15
N SER A 9 -1.19 75.98 -29.87
CA SER A 9 -1.07 74.64 -29.37
C SER A 9 -2.44 73.88 -29.33
N SER A 10 -2.53 72.80 -30.08
CA SER A 10 -3.64 71.85 -29.99
C SER A 10 -3.19 70.70 -29.15
N ILE A 11 -3.80 70.57 -27.96
CA ILE A 11 -3.60 69.42 -27.06
C ILE A 11 -4.54 68.30 -27.51
N ALA A 12 -3.95 67.23 -28.08
CA ALA A 12 -4.68 65.99 -28.33
C ALA A 12 -4.58 65.07 -27.08
N ALA A 13 -5.72 64.90 -26.41
CA ALA A 13 -5.82 63.92 -25.31
C ALA A 13 -5.90 62.51 -25.88
N VAL A 14 -4.85 61.71 -25.64
CA VAL A 14 -4.83 60.26 -25.94
C VAL A 14 -5.40 59.54 -24.74
N LEU A 15 -6.65 59.04 -24.88
CA LEU A 15 -7.26 58.08 -23.96
C LEU A 15 -6.62 56.71 -24.16
N VAL A 16 -5.73 56.28 -23.27
CA VAL A 16 -5.25 54.91 -23.17
C VAL A 16 -6.27 54.08 -22.44
N LEU A 17 -7.13 53.33 -23.16
CA LEU A 17 -7.91 52.25 -22.58
C LEU A 17 -6.97 51.09 -22.18
N GLY A 18 -6.63 51.00 -20.91
CA GLY A 18 -5.97 49.84 -20.32
C GLY A 18 -6.94 48.66 -20.28
N ALA A 19 -6.85 47.74 -21.23
CA ALA A 19 -7.50 46.44 -21.12
C ALA A 19 -6.76 45.63 -20.06
N ALA A 20 -7.29 45.59 -18.81
CA ALA A 20 -6.86 44.68 -17.80
C ALA A 20 -7.31 43.26 -18.21
N SER A 21 -6.44 42.54 -18.88
CA SER A 21 -6.59 41.12 -19.15
C SER A 21 -6.45 40.39 -17.79
N PHE A 22 -7.58 40.14 -17.11
CA PHE A 22 -7.64 39.15 -16.04
C PHE A 22 -7.33 37.80 -16.67
N GLY A 23 -6.07 37.38 -16.62
CA GLY A 23 -5.67 36.01 -16.89
C GLY A 23 -6.29 35.13 -15.82
N ILE A 24 -7.42 34.50 -16.13
CA ILE A 24 -7.92 33.36 -15.38
C ILE A 24 -6.87 32.29 -15.59
N ALA A 25 -5.95 32.15 -14.62
CA ALA A 25 -5.12 30.97 -14.53
C ALA A 25 -6.11 29.81 -14.24
N THR A 26 -6.54 29.16 -15.31
CA THR A 26 -7.15 27.84 -15.20
C THR A 26 -6.06 26.94 -14.61
N GLN A 27 -6.07 26.79 -13.29
CA GLN A 27 -5.37 25.70 -12.63
C GLN A 27 -5.92 24.45 -13.32
N ALA A 28 -5.12 23.86 -14.22
CA ALA A 28 -5.47 22.57 -14.79
C ALA A 28 -5.72 21.64 -13.60
N ALA A 29 -6.97 21.32 -13.36
CA ALA A 29 -7.33 20.29 -12.38
C ALA A 29 -6.52 19.08 -12.80
N LYS A 30 -5.62 18.61 -11.94
CA LYS A 30 -4.88 17.36 -12.17
C LYS A 30 -5.96 16.33 -12.48
N ALA A 31 -5.90 15.70 -13.65
CA ALA A 31 -6.91 14.71 -14.02
C ALA A 31 -6.89 13.65 -12.92
N ASP A 32 -8.04 13.39 -12.31
CA ASP A 32 -8.17 12.36 -11.29
C ASP A 32 -7.89 11.00 -11.95
N ALA A 33 -7.08 10.17 -11.32
CA ALA A 33 -6.66 8.88 -11.85
C ALA A 33 -7.86 7.99 -12.27
N LEU A 34 -9.02 8.14 -11.63
CA LEU A 34 -10.24 7.40 -12.02
C LEU A 34 -10.67 7.67 -13.47
N ALA A 35 -10.55 8.92 -13.92
CA ALA A 35 -10.87 9.29 -15.31
C ALA A 35 -9.90 8.64 -16.30
N ASP A 36 -8.60 8.64 -15.97
CA ASP A 36 -7.56 8.02 -16.80
C ASP A 36 -7.70 6.50 -16.84
N ILE A 37 -7.96 5.84 -15.70
CA ILE A 37 -8.26 4.40 -15.58
C ILE A 37 -9.46 4.02 -16.45
N THR A 38 -10.56 4.78 -16.34
CA THR A 38 -11.79 4.53 -17.10
C THR A 38 -11.56 4.68 -18.60
N LYS A 39 -10.83 5.71 -19.01
CA LYS A 39 -10.46 5.96 -20.40
C LYS A 39 -9.53 4.90 -20.96
N ALA A 40 -8.57 4.43 -20.17
CA ALA A 40 -7.66 3.36 -20.54
C ALA A 40 -8.34 1.99 -20.58
N GLY A 41 -9.47 1.81 -19.88
CA GLY A 41 -10.19 0.56 -19.75
C GLY A 41 -9.43 -0.49 -18.91
N ALA A 42 -8.45 -0.07 -18.12
CA ALA A 42 -7.63 -0.95 -17.27
C ALA A 42 -7.18 -0.22 -16.00
N ILE A 43 -7.05 -0.97 -14.90
CA ILE A 43 -6.45 -0.51 -13.63
C ILE A 43 -5.20 -1.33 -13.32
N ASN A 44 -4.08 -0.65 -13.05
CA ASN A 44 -2.82 -1.25 -12.66
C ASN A 44 -2.77 -1.40 -11.14
N VAL A 45 -2.71 -2.62 -10.65
CA VAL A 45 -2.75 -2.92 -9.22
C VAL A 45 -1.44 -3.52 -8.76
N GLY A 46 -0.74 -2.82 -7.86
CA GLY A 46 0.50 -3.31 -7.27
C GLY A 46 0.22 -4.36 -6.19
N VAL A 47 0.77 -5.56 -6.38
CA VAL A 47 0.62 -6.71 -5.48
C VAL A 47 1.97 -7.41 -5.28
N PHE A 48 2.17 -8.03 -4.12
CA PHE A 48 3.32 -8.93 -3.93
C PHE A 48 3.12 -10.22 -4.75
N ALA A 49 4.21 -10.79 -5.24
CA ALA A 49 4.16 -12.07 -5.95
C ALA A 49 4.45 -13.29 -5.06
N ASP A 50 4.80 -13.06 -3.79
CA ASP A 50 5.24 -14.08 -2.83
C ASP A 50 4.71 -13.87 -1.40
N PHE A 51 3.50 -13.37 -1.30
CA PHE A 51 2.83 -13.03 -0.03
C PHE A 51 1.55 -13.87 0.18
N PRO A 52 1.65 -15.23 0.24
CA PRO A 52 0.47 -16.06 0.47
C PRO A 52 -0.02 -15.87 1.93
N PRO A 53 -1.34 -15.91 2.17
CA PRO A 53 -2.46 -16.20 1.25
C PRO A 53 -3.00 -14.97 0.51
N PHE A 54 -2.39 -13.79 0.67
CA PHE A 54 -2.87 -12.53 0.08
C PHE A 54 -2.65 -12.49 -1.42
N SER A 55 -1.39 -12.66 -1.86
CA SER A 55 -1.06 -12.74 -3.29
C SER A 55 0.20 -13.58 -3.51
N SER A 56 0.14 -14.52 -4.42
CA SER A 56 1.28 -15.36 -4.77
C SER A 56 1.19 -15.85 -6.20
N ALA A 57 2.35 -16.04 -6.83
CA ALA A 57 2.45 -16.61 -8.15
C ALA A 57 2.14 -18.12 -8.12
N SER A 58 1.25 -18.56 -9.02
CA SER A 58 0.98 -19.96 -9.29
C SER A 58 2.01 -20.54 -10.27
N ALA A 59 1.97 -21.84 -10.50
CA ALA A 59 2.87 -22.51 -11.44
C ALA A 59 2.76 -21.98 -12.89
N ASP A 60 1.61 -21.46 -13.27
CA ASP A 60 1.34 -20.83 -14.57
C ASP A 60 1.68 -19.33 -14.59
N MET A 61 2.39 -18.83 -13.57
CA MET A 61 2.74 -17.42 -13.35
C MET A 61 1.55 -16.48 -13.12
N SER A 62 0.32 -16.97 -13.07
CA SER A 62 -0.82 -16.16 -12.65
C SER A 62 -0.75 -15.85 -11.16
N LEU A 63 -1.18 -14.64 -10.77
CA LEU A 63 -1.28 -14.25 -9.36
C LEU A 63 -2.63 -14.67 -8.81
N LYS A 64 -2.64 -15.26 -7.61
CA LYS A 64 -3.84 -15.72 -6.90
C LYS A 64 -3.76 -15.37 -5.42
N GLY A 65 -4.90 -15.22 -4.78
CA GLY A 65 -4.98 -14.92 -3.35
C GLY A 65 -6.07 -13.93 -3.01
N TYR A 66 -6.17 -13.64 -1.74
CA TYR A 66 -7.18 -12.73 -1.18
C TYR A 66 -7.12 -11.33 -1.82
N ASP A 67 -5.91 -10.76 -1.97
CA ASP A 67 -5.72 -9.47 -2.64
C ASP A 67 -6.21 -9.48 -4.09
N MET A 68 -6.01 -10.61 -4.78
CA MET A 68 -6.40 -10.74 -6.18
C MET A 68 -7.91 -10.79 -6.35
N ASP A 69 -8.64 -11.46 -5.41
CA ASP A 69 -10.10 -11.47 -5.41
C ASP A 69 -10.65 -10.05 -5.17
N VAL A 70 -10.08 -9.31 -4.22
CA VAL A 70 -10.48 -7.93 -3.92
C VAL A 70 -10.16 -7.00 -5.10
N ALA A 71 -8.96 -7.11 -5.67
CA ALA A 71 -8.55 -6.30 -6.83
C ALA A 71 -9.43 -6.57 -8.05
N GLN A 72 -9.79 -7.84 -8.31
CA GLN A 72 -10.70 -8.20 -9.40
C GLN A 72 -12.09 -7.62 -9.17
N TYR A 73 -12.62 -7.69 -7.94
CA TYR A 73 -13.93 -7.12 -7.62
C TYR A 73 -13.96 -5.59 -7.81
N ILE A 74 -12.87 -4.90 -7.45
CA ILE A 74 -12.72 -3.45 -7.70
C ILE A 74 -12.74 -3.19 -9.20
N ALA A 75 -11.93 -3.90 -10.00
CA ALA A 75 -11.85 -3.73 -11.44
C ALA A 75 -13.21 -3.97 -12.12
N ASP A 76 -13.93 -5.04 -11.72
CA ASP A 76 -15.27 -5.35 -12.23
C ASP A 76 -16.29 -4.25 -11.89
N THR A 77 -16.22 -3.70 -10.66
CA THR A 77 -17.08 -2.60 -10.22
C THR A 77 -16.83 -1.33 -11.03
N LEU A 78 -15.56 -1.04 -11.34
CA LEU A 78 -15.14 0.09 -12.20
C LEU A 78 -15.36 -0.20 -13.69
N LYS A 79 -15.73 -1.44 -14.08
CA LYS A 79 -15.90 -1.91 -15.46
C LYS A 79 -14.63 -1.77 -16.30
N VAL A 80 -13.50 -2.06 -15.71
CA VAL A 80 -12.17 -2.02 -16.34
C VAL A 80 -11.46 -3.37 -16.20
N LYS A 81 -10.42 -3.60 -16.98
CA LYS A 81 -9.58 -4.80 -16.88
C LYS A 81 -8.61 -4.67 -15.70
N LEU A 82 -8.46 -5.72 -14.89
CA LEU A 82 -7.39 -5.82 -13.89
C LEU A 82 -6.05 -6.10 -14.59
N ASN A 83 -5.04 -5.29 -14.27
CA ASN A 83 -3.66 -5.48 -14.68
C ASN A 83 -2.77 -5.54 -13.42
N PRO A 84 -2.48 -6.74 -12.89
CA PRO A 84 -1.64 -6.86 -11.70
C PRO A 84 -0.17 -6.61 -12.03
N VAL A 85 0.49 -5.83 -11.18
CA VAL A 85 1.91 -5.47 -11.30
C VAL A 85 2.64 -5.97 -10.05
N ALA A 86 3.61 -6.85 -10.24
CA ALA A 86 4.42 -7.35 -9.13
C ALA A 86 5.28 -6.24 -8.52
N VAL A 87 5.21 -6.08 -7.20
CA VAL A 87 5.97 -5.11 -6.43
C VAL A 87 6.71 -5.75 -5.26
N THR A 88 7.67 -5.02 -4.68
CA THR A 88 8.39 -5.35 -3.46
C THR A 88 8.08 -4.34 -2.36
N GLY A 89 8.47 -4.64 -1.11
CA GLY A 89 8.34 -3.68 0.00
C GLY A 89 9.01 -2.33 -0.30
N GLN A 90 10.14 -2.35 -1.00
CA GLN A 90 10.91 -1.15 -1.31
C GLN A 90 10.35 -0.33 -2.46
N ASN A 91 9.86 -0.98 -3.53
CA ASN A 91 9.50 -0.27 -4.77
C ASN A 91 8.01 0.10 -4.85
N ARG A 92 7.12 -0.49 -4.02
CA ARG A 92 5.67 -0.31 -4.17
C ARG A 92 5.20 1.14 -4.03
N ILE A 93 5.68 1.88 -3.02
CA ILE A 93 5.32 3.30 -2.84
C ILE A 93 5.93 4.16 -3.96
N PRO A 94 7.23 4.05 -4.33
CA PRO A 94 7.76 4.67 -5.54
C PRO A 94 6.95 4.37 -6.81
N TYR A 95 6.56 3.10 -7.05
CA TYR A 95 5.75 2.74 -8.22
C TYR A 95 4.37 3.42 -8.23
N LEU A 96 3.74 3.58 -7.06
CA LEU A 96 2.50 4.32 -6.93
C LEU A 96 2.71 5.81 -7.24
N ASN A 97 3.70 6.45 -6.62
CA ASN A 97 3.99 7.87 -6.80
C ASN A 97 4.40 8.22 -8.24
N ASP A 98 5.06 7.28 -8.93
CA ASP A 98 5.45 7.40 -10.33
C ASP A 98 4.32 7.00 -11.31
N HIS A 99 3.11 6.73 -10.82
CA HIS A 99 1.95 6.27 -11.61
C HIS A 99 2.20 5.01 -12.44
N ARG A 100 3.11 4.14 -12.00
CA ARG A 100 3.33 2.82 -12.60
C ARG A 100 2.26 1.81 -12.15
N VAL A 101 1.64 2.08 -11.02
CA VAL A 101 0.42 1.44 -10.53
C VAL A 101 -0.55 2.50 -10.06
N ASP A 102 -1.84 2.21 -10.13
CA ASP A 102 -2.91 3.13 -9.75
C ASP A 102 -3.29 2.97 -8.28
N ILE A 103 -3.25 1.73 -7.78
CA ILE A 103 -3.49 1.36 -6.39
C ILE A 103 -2.50 0.27 -5.93
N LEU A 104 -2.30 0.19 -4.62
CA LEU A 104 -1.51 -0.86 -3.97
C LEU A 104 -2.39 -1.69 -3.05
N MET A 105 -2.23 -3.02 -3.09
CA MET A 105 -2.84 -3.92 -2.11
C MET A 105 -1.93 -4.14 -0.90
N SER A 106 -2.49 -4.66 0.19
CA SER A 106 -1.78 -5.04 1.42
C SER A 106 -0.91 -3.92 2.00
N VAL A 107 -1.50 -2.72 2.15
CA VAL A 107 -0.79 -1.57 2.73
C VAL A 107 -1.19 -1.39 4.19
N GLY A 108 -0.30 -1.71 5.11
CA GLY A 108 -0.49 -1.35 6.52
C GLY A 108 -0.30 0.15 6.73
N TYR A 109 -1.13 0.73 7.61
CA TYR A 109 -1.08 2.13 7.94
C TYR A 109 0.19 2.49 8.74
N SER A 110 0.81 3.61 8.42
CA SER A 110 1.74 4.34 9.29
C SER A 110 1.68 5.84 9.00
N LYS A 111 2.05 6.65 10.00
CA LYS A 111 2.08 8.13 9.86
C LYS A 111 3.06 8.59 8.78
N GLU A 112 4.17 7.89 8.61
CA GLU A 112 5.17 8.19 7.58
C GLU A 112 4.60 7.94 6.18
N ARG A 113 3.90 6.81 6.00
CA ARG A 113 3.24 6.50 4.73
C ARG A 113 2.12 7.46 4.42
N GLU A 114 1.33 7.86 5.42
CA GLU A 114 0.25 8.83 5.27
C GLU A 114 0.74 10.20 4.75
N GLN A 115 1.99 10.56 4.96
CA GLN A 115 2.56 11.80 4.40
C GLN A 115 2.70 11.75 2.88
N VAL A 116 2.87 10.56 2.30
CA VAL A 116 3.23 10.39 0.88
C VAL A 116 2.20 9.65 0.05
N ILE A 117 1.25 8.93 0.68
CA ILE A 117 0.14 8.23 0.03
C ILE A 117 -1.16 8.45 0.81
N ASP A 118 -2.30 8.17 0.19
CA ASP A 118 -3.59 8.05 0.86
C ASP A 118 -3.95 6.58 1.09
N PHE A 119 -4.81 6.35 2.07
CA PHE A 119 -5.36 5.04 2.39
C PHE A 119 -6.85 5.04 2.08
N ALA A 120 -7.29 4.06 1.31
CA ALA A 120 -8.69 3.70 1.15
C ALA A 120 -9.09 2.66 2.21
N ALA A 121 -10.26 2.05 2.06
CA ALA A 121 -10.81 1.12 3.03
C ALA A 121 -9.84 -0.01 3.42
N ALA A 122 -9.85 -0.36 4.69
CA ALA A 122 -9.31 -1.62 5.14
C ALA A 122 -10.19 -2.77 4.63
N TYR A 123 -9.57 -3.87 4.20
CA TYR A 123 -10.29 -4.99 3.61
C TYR A 123 -9.89 -6.35 4.17
N ALA A 124 -8.77 -6.43 4.89
CA ALA A 124 -8.33 -7.66 5.56
C ALA A 124 -7.88 -7.40 6.99
N PRO A 125 -8.25 -8.25 7.95
CA PRO A 125 -7.66 -8.23 9.28
C PRO A 125 -6.18 -8.62 9.15
N TYR A 126 -5.31 -7.89 9.85
CA TYR A 126 -3.89 -8.16 9.78
C TYR A 126 -3.19 -7.73 11.07
N TYR A 127 -2.26 -8.54 11.54
CA TYR A 127 -1.31 -8.16 12.57
C TYR A 127 0.07 -8.75 12.27
N ILE A 128 1.09 -8.08 12.77
CA ILE A 128 2.49 -8.47 12.63
C ILE A 128 2.87 -9.31 13.85
N ALA A 129 3.49 -10.46 13.61
CA ALA A 129 3.92 -11.37 14.65
C ALA A 129 5.41 -11.71 14.57
N VAL A 130 6.01 -11.93 15.72
CA VAL A 130 7.32 -12.54 15.86
C VAL A 130 7.14 -14.04 15.93
N ILE A 131 7.81 -14.76 15.04
CA ILE A 131 7.80 -16.22 14.95
C ILE A 131 9.17 -16.76 15.32
N GLY A 132 9.22 -17.83 16.10
CA GLY A 132 10.46 -18.48 16.50
C GLY A 132 10.26 -19.94 16.88
N PRO A 133 11.35 -20.72 17.07
CA PRO A 133 11.29 -22.11 17.53
C PRO A 133 10.60 -22.21 18.89
N ALA A 134 9.77 -23.25 19.12
CA ALA A 134 9.08 -23.46 20.40
C ALA A 134 10.04 -23.50 21.61
N ALA A 135 11.22 -24.09 21.42
CA ALA A 135 12.24 -24.19 22.48
C ALA A 135 12.87 -22.84 22.89
N MET A 136 12.70 -21.77 22.08
CA MET A 136 13.25 -20.47 22.37
C MET A 136 12.25 -19.63 23.17
N SER A 137 12.63 -19.15 24.36
CA SER A 137 11.79 -18.24 25.14
C SER A 137 11.96 -16.81 24.62
N VAL A 138 10.90 -16.25 24.02
CA VAL A 138 10.78 -14.86 23.58
C VAL A 138 9.35 -14.42 23.90
N LYS A 139 9.18 -13.52 24.87
CA LYS A 139 7.86 -13.12 25.37
C LYS A 139 7.51 -11.68 25.05
N GLY A 140 8.48 -10.88 24.69
CA GLY A 140 8.30 -9.45 24.39
C GLY A 140 9.47 -8.86 23.62
N LYS A 141 9.40 -7.55 23.41
CA LYS A 141 10.35 -6.79 22.60
C LYS A 141 11.76 -6.84 23.15
N GLU A 142 11.92 -6.85 24.46
CA GLU A 142 13.20 -6.88 25.18
C GLU A 142 13.96 -8.18 24.93
N ASP A 143 13.25 -9.29 24.73
CA ASP A 143 13.83 -10.60 24.45
C ASP A 143 14.39 -10.71 23.01
N LEU A 144 14.19 -9.71 22.16
CA LEU A 144 14.79 -9.61 20.85
C LEU A 144 16.29 -9.20 20.90
N ALA A 145 16.79 -8.78 22.07
CA ALA A 145 18.19 -8.46 22.28
C ALA A 145 19.09 -9.63 21.87
N ASP A 146 20.14 -9.35 21.10
CA ASP A 146 21.15 -10.29 20.61
C ASP A 146 20.57 -11.45 19.75
N LYS A 147 19.34 -11.32 19.24
CA LYS A 147 18.72 -12.27 18.31
C LYS A 147 18.89 -11.84 16.87
N SER A 148 19.15 -12.81 16.00
CA SER A 148 19.08 -12.61 14.56
C SER A 148 17.63 -12.78 14.07
N ILE A 149 17.12 -11.76 13.37
CA ILE A 149 15.70 -11.65 13.02
C ILE A 149 15.55 -11.35 11.53
N ALA A 150 14.86 -12.23 10.80
CA ALA A 150 14.56 -12.00 9.39
C ALA A 150 13.32 -11.12 9.22
N VAL A 151 13.38 -10.17 8.30
CA VAL A 151 12.24 -9.32 7.95
C VAL A 151 12.29 -8.92 6.47
N ASN A 152 11.14 -8.67 5.85
CA ASN A 152 11.06 -8.17 4.48
C ASN A 152 11.28 -6.65 4.47
N ARG A 153 12.32 -6.21 3.76
CA ARG A 153 12.78 -4.81 3.69
C ARG A 153 11.68 -3.86 3.17
N GLY A 154 11.50 -2.73 3.86
CA GLY A 154 10.58 -1.66 3.47
C GLY A 154 9.10 -1.98 3.69
N THR A 155 8.78 -3.10 4.34
CA THR A 155 7.41 -3.43 4.77
C THR A 155 7.09 -2.78 6.13
N LEU A 156 5.83 -2.88 6.58
CA LEU A 156 5.45 -2.41 7.91
C LEU A 156 6.11 -3.26 9.01
N GLU A 157 6.34 -4.53 8.73
CA GLU A 157 7.09 -5.44 9.61
C GLU A 157 8.50 -4.93 9.88
N ASP A 158 9.19 -4.45 8.84
CA ASP A 158 10.55 -3.91 8.97
C ASP A 158 10.58 -2.62 9.80
N THR A 159 9.70 -1.67 9.50
CA THR A 159 9.66 -0.41 10.27
C THR A 159 9.25 -0.64 11.71
N SER A 160 8.20 -1.44 11.96
CA SER A 160 7.73 -1.74 13.32
C SER A 160 8.75 -2.53 14.14
N LEU A 161 9.46 -3.48 13.51
CA LEU A 161 10.55 -4.19 14.17
C LEU A 161 11.71 -3.25 14.51
N THR A 162 12.09 -2.39 13.59
CA THR A 162 13.18 -1.44 13.78
C THR A 162 12.93 -0.47 14.94
N GLU A 163 11.67 -0.03 15.07
CA GLU A 163 11.26 0.87 16.17
C GLU A 163 11.16 0.14 17.52
N ALA A 164 10.80 -1.13 17.50
CA ALA A 164 10.50 -1.88 18.72
C ALA A 164 11.69 -2.65 19.28
N ALA A 165 12.64 -3.08 18.43
CA ALA A 165 13.72 -3.97 18.83
C ALA A 165 14.84 -3.21 19.59
N PRO A 166 15.46 -3.84 20.59
CA PRO A 166 16.67 -3.33 21.23
C PRO A 166 17.80 -3.12 20.21
N ALA A 167 18.70 -2.16 20.49
CA ALA A 167 19.83 -1.83 19.61
C ALA A 167 20.79 -3.01 19.33
N SER A 168 20.81 -4.02 20.20
CA SER A 168 21.62 -5.23 20.02
C SER A 168 20.95 -6.31 19.16
N ALA A 169 19.70 -6.11 18.71
CA ALA A 169 19.03 -7.05 17.80
C ALA A 169 19.68 -7.02 16.41
N ASP A 170 19.99 -8.19 15.86
CA ASP A 170 20.57 -8.33 14.51
C ASP A 170 19.44 -8.48 13.48
N ILE A 171 18.93 -7.35 12.97
CA ILE A 171 17.83 -7.32 12.00
C ILE A 171 18.39 -7.56 10.59
N LYS A 172 18.11 -8.76 10.04
CA LYS A 172 18.48 -9.14 8.68
C LYS A 172 17.32 -8.89 7.72
N ARG A 173 17.54 -7.96 6.79
CA ARG A 173 16.53 -7.50 5.83
C ARG A 173 16.69 -8.23 4.52
N PHE A 174 15.63 -8.87 4.06
CA PHE A 174 15.53 -9.57 2.79
C PHE A 174 14.59 -8.84 1.83
N ASP A 175 14.73 -9.07 0.53
CA ASP A 175 14.01 -8.30 -0.48
C ASP A 175 12.62 -8.87 -0.81
N ASN A 176 12.28 -10.07 -0.27
CA ASN A 176 11.00 -10.71 -0.47
C ASN A 176 10.66 -11.68 0.67
N TYR A 177 9.39 -12.08 0.78
CA TYR A 177 8.90 -12.97 1.85
C TYR A 177 9.46 -14.38 1.76
N ASN A 178 9.67 -14.93 0.56
CA ASN A 178 10.26 -16.25 0.41
C ASN A 178 11.67 -16.29 1.01
N ALA A 179 12.49 -15.26 0.80
CA ALA A 179 13.82 -15.17 1.39
C ALA A 179 13.79 -15.06 2.92
N VAL A 180 12.83 -14.30 3.48
CA VAL A 180 12.61 -14.23 4.94
C VAL A 180 12.30 -15.61 5.51
N ILE A 181 11.35 -16.31 4.91
CA ILE A 181 10.92 -17.64 5.34
C ILE A 181 12.09 -18.64 5.24
N GLN A 182 12.83 -18.62 4.13
CA GLN A 182 13.98 -19.53 3.94
C GLN A 182 15.12 -19.25 4.92
N ALA A 183 15.41 -17.98 5.22
CA ALA A 183 16.42 -17.61 6.22
C ALA A 183 16.06 -18.14 7.62
N PHE A 184 14.79 -18.09 7.99
CA PHE A 184 14.31 -18.66 9.25
C PHE A 184 14.36 -20.19 9.25
N ILE A 185 13.82 -20.84 8.21
CA ILE A 185 13.75 -22.32 8.12
C ILE A 185 15.15 -22.95 8.08
N SER A 186 16.10 -22.31 7.39
CA SER A 186 17.49 -22.80 7.30
C SER A 186 18.33 -22.55 8.54
N GLY A 187 17.79 -21.80 9.54
CA GLY A 187 18.53 -21.41 10.74
C GLY A 187 19.54 -20.26 10.50
N GLN A 188 19.48 -19.58 9.36
CA GLN A 188 20.28 -18.38 9.10
C GLN A 188 19.86 -17.23 10.06
N THR A 189 18.59 -17.22 10.46
CA THR A 189 18.08 -16.36 11.51
C THR A 189 17.33 -17.18 12.57
N GLN A 190 17.35 -16.69 13.81
CA GLN A 190 16.70 -17.33 14.93
C GLN A 190 15.19 -17.05 14.98
N LEU A 191 14.80 -15.89 14.49
CA LEU A 191 13.42 -15.40 14.46
C LEU A 191 13.08 -14.86 13.07
N MET A 192 11.79 -14.75 12.80
CA MET A 192 11.29 -13.95 11.67
C MET A 192 10.12 -13.09 12.13
N VAL A 193 9.93 -11.96 11.45
CA VAL A 193 8.78 -11.06 11.64
C VAL A 193 7.99 -11.00 10.34
N VAL A 194 6.74 -11.45 10.43
CA VAL A 194 5.81 -11.56 9.29
C VAL A 194 4.38 -11.32 9.75
N GLY A 195 3.45 -11.16 8.80
CA GLY A 195 2.03 -11.16 9.12
C GLY A 195 1.53 -12.49 9.66
N ASN A 196 0.45 -12.42 10.45
CA ASN A 196 -0.18 -13.58 11.08
C ASN A 196 -0.49 -14.73 10.11
N ASP A 197 -1.07 -14.42 8.95
CA ASP A 197 -1.50 -15.43 7.98
C ASP A 197 -0.31 -16.08 7.25
N VAL A 198 0.72 -15.28 6.95
CA VAL A 198 2.00 -15.80 6.41
C VAL A 198 2.67 -16.69 7.45
N GLY A 199 2.73 -16.22 8.70
CA GLY A 199 3.22 -17.01 9.85
C GLY A 199 2.49 -18.32 9.98
N ALA A 200 1.15 -18.33 9.98
CA ALA A 200 0.33 -19.51 10.10
C ALA A 200 0.65 -20.58 9.04
N GLN A 201 0.93 -20.18 7.79
CA GLN A 201 1.33 -21.13 6.75
C GLN A 201 2.71 -21.78 7.00
N VAL A 202 3.65 -21.02 7.56
CA VAL A 202 4.97 -21.55 7.96
C VAL A 202 4.81 -22.53 9.15
N LEU A 203 4.00 -22.15 10.15
CA LEU A 203 3.70 -23.00 11.31
C LEU A 203 3.11 -24.35 10.89
N ALA A 204 2.23 -24.35 9.89
CA ALA A 204 1.55 -25.56 9.42
C ALA A 204 2.45 -26.52 8.61
N LYS A 205 3.64 -26.10 8.16
CA LYS A 205 4.49 -26.87 7.24
C LYS A 205 5.85 -27.31 7.82
N GLN A 206 6.20 -26.88 9.04
CA GLN A 206 7.56 -27.01 9.56
C GLN A 206 7.63 -27.80 10.88
N ASP A 207 7.44 -29.12 10.79
CA ASP A 207 7.44 -30.00 11.98
C ASP A 207 8.81 -30.06 12.70
N ALA A 208 9.92 -29.94 11.97
CA ALA A 208 11.27 -30.10 12.55
C ALA A 208 11.66 -28.94 13.46
N LEU A 209 11.32 -27.70 13.09
CA LEU A 209 11.59 -26.50 13.90
C LEU A 209 10.56 -26.27 14.99
N LYS A 210 9.37 -26.88 14.86
CA LYS A 210 8.21 -26.61 15.71
C LYS A 210 8.07 -25.10 15.96
N PRO A 211 7.94 -24.29 14.91
CA PRO A 211 7.85 -22.86 15.06
C PRO A 211 6.53 -22.50 15.73
N GLU A 212 6.53 -21.42 16.50
CA GLU A 212 5.32 -20.85 17.09
C GLU A 212 5.34 -19.33 17.05
N GLN A 213 4.17 -18.73 17.15
CA GLN A 213 4.07 -17.29 17.37
C GLN A 213 4.53 -16.99 18.81
N LYS A 214 5.51 -16.10 18.92
CA LYS A 214 6.05 -15.67 20.21
C LYS A 214 5.21 -14.57 20.83
N PHE A 215 5.02 -13.50 20.10
CA PHE A 215 4.11 -12.41 20.49
C PHE A 215 3.68 -11.61 19.26
N GLN A 216 2.64 -10.81 19.44
CA GLN A 216 2.16 -9.86 18.42
C GLN A 216 2.88 -8.53 18.58
N LEU A 217 3.46 -8.05 17.51
CA LEU A 217 4.23 -6.81 17.48
C LEU A 217 3.34 -5.57 17.27
N LEU A 218 2.43 -5.65 16.28
CA LEU A 218 1.54 -4.56 15.88
C LEU A 218 0.27 -5.12 15.26
N THR A 219 -0.89 -4.48 15.51
CA THR A 219 -2.10 -4.68 14.72
C THR A 219 -2.22 -3.53 13.72
N SER A 220 -2.45 -3.85 12.46
CA SER A 220 -2.74 -2.88 11.40
C SER A 220 -3.50 -3.58 10.29
N PRO A 221 -4.81 -3.38 10.17
CA PRO A 221 -5.56 -3.93 9.05
C PRO A 221 -4.93 -3.59 7.71
N SER A 222 -5.08 -4.47 6.72
CA SER A 222 -4.58 -4.21 5.37
C SER A 222 -5.50 -3.26 4.63
N HIS A 223 -4.94 -2.14 4.19
CA HIS A 223 -5.62 -1.11 3.40
C HIS A 223 -5.22 -1.18 1.93
N ILE A 224 -5.99 -0.46 1.11
CA ILE A 224 -5.62 -0.14 -0.26
C ILE A 224 -4.95 1.24 -0.26
N GLY A 225 -3.71 1.30 -0.76
CA GLY A 225 -2.96 2.54 -0.91
C GLY A 225 -3.19 3.18 -2.28
N LEU A 226 -3.25 4.51 -2.34
CA LEU A 226 -3.37 5.29 -3.56
C LEU A 226 -2.59 6.60 -3.45
N ASN A 227 -2.36 7.26 -4.58
CA ASN A 227 -1.69 8.55 -4.57
C ASN A 227 -2.49 9.59 -3.80
N LYS A 228 -1.79 10.62 -3.29
CA LYS A 228 -2.41 11.77 -2.64
C LYS A 228 -3.32 12.52 -3.61
N ASN A 229 -4.44 13.00 -3.06
CA ASN A 229 -5.40 13.86 -3.76
C ASN A 229 -6.13 13.18 -4.95
N GLU A 230 -6.26 11.85 -4.90
CA GLU A 230 -7.04 11.05 -5.86
C GLU A 230 -8.42 10.73 -5.25
N ASP A 231 -9.18 11.78 -4.90
CA ASP A 231 -10.42 11.65 -4.10
C ASP A 231 -11.51 10.86 -4.80
N ALA A 232 -11.65 11.00 -6.13
CA ALA A 232 -12.65 10.25 -6.90
C ALA A 232 -12.27 8.78 -7.00
N LEU A 233 -10.99 8.46 -7.23
CA LEU A 233 -10.50 7.07 -7.21
C LEU A 233 -10.67 6.46 -5.81
N LYS A 234 -10.26 7.17 -4.77
CA LYS A 234 -10.42 6.73 -3.37
C LYS A 234 -11.87 6.42 -3.04
N LYS A 235 -12.80 7.31 -3.43
CA LYS A 235 -14.23 7.09 -3.23
C LYS A 235 -14.71 5.85 -3.99
N ALA A 236 -14.34 5.70 -5.24
CA ALA A 236 -14.75 4.55 -6.07
C ALA A 236 -14.23 3.21 -5.52
N VAL A 237 -12.99 3.19 -5.03
CA VAL A 237 -12.39 2.02 -4.36
C VAL A 237 -13.12 1.71 -3.05
N ASN A 238 -13.40 2.73 -2.22
CA ASN A 238 -14.16 2.56 -0.97
C ASN A 238 -15.56 2.00 -1.22
N ASP A 239 -16.27 2.53 -2.22
CA ASP A 239 -17.60 2.07 -2.61
C ASP A 239 -17.57 0.60 -3.08
N ALA A 240 -16.53 0.22 -3.84
CA ALA A 240 -16.35 -1.15 -4.29
C ALA A 240 -16.10 -2.13 -3.13
N VAL A 241 -15.22 -1.77 -2.18
CA VAL A 241 -14.95 -2.61 -0.99
C VAL A 241 -16.20 -2.71 -0.11
N ALA A 242 -16.91 -1.61 0.13
CA ALA A 242 -18.15 -1.60 0.89
C ALA A 242 -19.23 -2.49 0.23
N LYS A 243 -19.33 -2.44 -1.10
CA LYS A 243 -20.22 -3.30 -1.86
C LYS A 243 -19.82 -4.78 -1.74
N MET A 244 -18.52 -5.10 -1.88
CA MET A 244 -18.01 -6.46 -1.73
C MET A 244 -18.31 -7.05 -0.35
N LEU A 245 -18.22 -6.21 0.70
CA LEU A 245 -18.60 -6.58 2.05
C LEU A 245 -20.12 -6.83 2.17
N ALA A 246 -20.94 -5.92 1.64
CA ALA A 246 -22.41 -6.04 1.67
C ALA A 246 -22.93 -7.25 0.90
N ASP A 247 -22.30 -7.59 -0.23
CA ASP A 247 -22.62 -8.75 -1.06
C ASP A 247 -22.14 -10.08 -0.44
N GLY A 248 -21.41 -10.04 0.70
CA GLY A 248 -20.82 -11.22 1.35
C GLY A 248 -19.57 -11.78 0.65
N LYS A 249 -19.15 -11.18 -0.45
CA LYS A 249 -18.01 -11.67 -1.27
C LYS A 249 -16.68 -11.53 -0.57
N LEU A 250 -16.52 -10.51 0.30
CA LEU A 250 -15.32 -10.34 1.10
C LEU A 250 -15.18 -11.44 2.16
N ASP A 251 -16.30 -11.87 2.76
CA ASP A 251 -16.33 -13.01 3.70
C ASP A 251 -16.09 -14.35 2.97
N GLU A 252 -16.65 -14.55 1.78
CA GLU A 252 -16.37 -15.72 0.94
C GLU A 252 -14.87 -15.85 0.64
N SER A 253 -14.23 -14.74 0.23
CA SER A 253 -12.79 -14.70 -0.05
C SER A 253 -11.95 -14.92 1.23
N SER A 254 -12.37 -14.35 2.38
CA SER A 254 -11.72 -14.58 3.67
C SER A 254 -11.75 -16.08 4.05
N LYS A 255 -12.88 -16.74 3.94
CA LYS A 255 -13.00 -18.18 4.19
C LYS A 255 -12.17 -19.01 3.23
N ALA A 256 -12.12 -18.61 1.94
CA ALA A 256 -11.35 -19.32 0.93
C ALA A 256 -9.85 -19.25 1.16
N TRP A 257 -9.32 -18.08 1.49
CA TRP A 257 -7.88 -17.81 1.56
C TRP A 257 -7.35 -17.76 2.99
N LEU A 258 -7.98 -16.98 3.88
CA LEU A 258 -7.53 -16.78 5.27
C LEU A 258 -8.06 -17.89 6.19
N LYS A 259 -8.93 -18.80 5.70
CA LYS A 259 -9.53 -19.94 6.44
C LYS A 259 -10.39 -19.53 7.63
N THR A 260 -10.79 -18.28 7.71
CA THR A 260 -11.61 -17.75 8.80
C THR A 260 -12.75 -16.88 8.22
N PRO A 261 -13.94 -16.87 8.84
CA PRO A 261 -14.95 -15.87 8.53
C PRO A 261 -14.42 -14.47 8.81
N LEU A 262 -14.81 -13.52 7.97
CA LEU A 262 -14.48 -12.11 8.19
C LEU A 262 -15.29 -11.55 9.35
N ASN A 263 -14.62 -10.98 10.34
CA ASN A 263 -15.24 -10.09 11.31
C ASN A 263 -14.96 -8.64 10.93
N PRO A 264 -15.98 -7.85 10.51
CA PRO A 264 -15.79 -6.46 10.11
C PRO A 264 -15.19 -5.57 11.21
N ASP A 265 -15.34 -5.93 12.50
CA ASP A 265 -14.72 -5.18 13.58
C ASP A 265 -13.19 -5.23 13.54
N ASN A 266 -12.62 -6.27 12.94
CA ASN A 266 -11.17 -6.41 12.76
C ASN A 266 -10.63 -5.58 11.58
N LEU A 267 -11.48 -4.85 10.86
CA LEU A 267 -11.10 -3.90 9.82
C LEU A 267 -11.02 -2.45 10.33
N LYS A 268 -11.28 -2.22 11.61
CA LYS A 268 -11.18 -0.90 12.24
C LYS A 268 -9.74 -0.66 12.71
N ASP A 269 -9.24 0.56 12.46
CA ASP A 269 -7.94 1.04 12.95
C ASP A 269 -7.97 1.29 14.46
#